data_d46f088bf4a803e424d0d3b2ef09e40d
#
_entry.id   d46f088bf4a803e424d0d3b2ef09e40d
#
_cell.length_a   1.000
_cell.length_b   1.000
_cell.length_c   1.000
_cell.angle_alpha   90.00
_cell.angle_beta   90.00
_cell.angle_gamma   90.00
#
_symmetry.space_group_name_H-M   'P 1'
#
loop_
_entity.id
_entity.type
_entity.pdbx_description
1 polymer ?
#
loop_
_entity_poly.entity_id
_entity_poly.type
_entity_poly.pdbx_seq_one_letter_code
_entity_poly.pdbx_strand_id
1 'polypeptide(L)'
;MNFGPLRRLYHWTLGWASRPAGVWALFILAFAESSFFPIPPDVLLIALALGAPKKSWWFAGVCTVGSVLGGVAGYGIGMALEDFGRWLLGVVSNPETFAAVKQKFDENTFVAVALAGFTPIPYKVFTIAAGIFRVDFPTFVLASVLSRGARFYLEATLLHFWGDKAREFLEKRFEWITIGGAILLVGGFLAVKYLF
;
A
#
# COMPACT_ATOMS: atom_id res chain seq x y z
N MET A 1 -24.19 -18.26 -7.10
CA MET A 1 -23.46 -17.14 -7.76
C MET A 1 -22.30 -17.72 -8.56
N ASN A 2 -22.15 -17.33 -9.84
CA ASN A 2 -21.17 -17.95 -10.73
C ASN A 2 -19.86 -17.18 -10.64
N PHE A 3 -18.94 -17.57 -9.72
CA PHE A 3 -17.63 -16.94 -9.51
C PHE A 3 -16.58 -17.38 -10.54
N GLY A 4 -16.99 -18.00 -11.64
CA GLY A 4 -16.11 -18.48 -12.71
C GLY A 4 -15.12 -17.44 -13.26
N PRO A 5 -15.52 -16.16 -13.48
CA PRO A 5 -14.60 -15.11 -13.94
C PRO A 5 -13.51 -14.77 -12.92
N LEU A 6 -13.86 -14.65 -11.63
CA LEU A 6 -12.91 -14.35 -10.56
C LEU A 6 -11.91 -15.48 -10.33
N ARG A 7 -12.37 -16.73 -10.44
CA ARG A 7 -11.51 -17.90 -10.34
C ARG A 7 -10.55 -18.00 -11.53
N ARG A 8 -10.98 -17.63 -12.74
CA ARG A 8 -10.11 -17.50 -13.92
C ARG A 8 -9.06 -16.43 -13.73
N LEU A 9 -9.44 -15.25 -13.18
CA LEU A 9 -8.53 -14.17 -12.89
C LEU A 9 -7.47 -14.62 -11.88
N TYR A 10 -7.86 -15.30 -10.81
CA TYR A 10 -6.95 -15.86 -9.82
C TYR A 10 -5.92 -16.83 -10.46
N HIS A 11 -6.36 -17.82 -11.23
CA HIS A 11 -5.46 -18.75 -11.92
C HIS A 11 -4.57 -18.06 -12.96
N TRP A 12 -5.10 -17.06 -13.65
CA TRP A 12 -4.33 -16.24 -14.57
C TRP A 12 -3.22 -15.47 -13.84
N THR A 13 -3.52 -14.85 -12.69
CA THR A 13 -2.55 -14.12 -11.87
C THR A 13 -1.46 -15.05 -11.31
N LEU A 14 -1.82 -16.24 -10.86
CA LEU A 14 -0.84 -17.26 -10.43
C LEU A 14 0.15 -17.64 -11.56
N GLY A 15 -0.32 -17.67 -12.80
CA GLY A 15 0.54 -17.93 -13.96
C GLY A 15 1.60 -16.85 -14.23
N TRP A 16 1.44 -15.66 -13.68
CA TRP A 16 2.43 -14.58 -13.80
C TRP A 16 3.64 -14.75 -12.88
N ALA A 17 3.51 -15.54 -11.80
CA ALA A 17 4.59 -15.80 -10.85
C ALA A 17 5.85 -16.42 -11.49
N SER A 18 5.69 -17.17 -12.56
CA SER A 18 6.78 -17.80 -13.32
C SER A 18 7.34 -16.91 -14.43
N ARG A 19 6.71 -15.77 -14.72
CA ARG A 19 7.08 -14.88 -15.83
C ARG A 19 7.82 -13.65 -15.31
N PRO A 20 8.88 -13.17 -16.01
CA PRO A 20 9.52 -11.89 -15.66
C PRO A 20 8.55 -10.72 -15.62
N ALA A 21 7.52 -10.74 -16.49
CA ALA A 21 6.47 -9.72 -16.54
C ALA A 21 5.69 -9.58 -15.22
N GLY A 22 5.51 -10.67 -14.44
CA GLY A 22 4.84 -10.61 -13.13
C GLY A 22 5.61 -9.79 -12.11
N VAL A 23 6.95 -9.89 -12.13
CA VAL A 23 7.84 -9.11 -11.24
C VAL A 23 7.78 -7.63 -11.59
N TRP A 24 7.82 -7.30 -12.87
CA TRP A 24 7.70 -5.90 -13.33
C TRP A 24 6.32 -5.32 -13.03
N ALA A 25 5.25 -6.11 -13.23
CA ALA A 25 3.90 -5.69 -12.87
C ALA A 25 3.79 -5.40 -11.36
N LEU A 26 4.39 -6.24 -10.50
CA LEU A 26 4.42 -6.02 -9.06
C LEU A 26 5.17 -4.73 -8.70
N PHE A 27 6.34 -4.50 -9.30
CA PHE A 27 7.12 -3.28 -9.09
C PHE A 27 6.33 -2.04 -9.48
N ILE A 28 5.77 -2.02 -10.71
CA ILE A 28 5.01 -0.88 -11.23
C ILE A 28 3.76 -0.62 -10.38
N LEU A 29 3.07 -1.68 -9.96
CA LEU A 29 1.88 -1.55 -9.14
C LEU A 29 2.22 -0.99 -7.75
N ALA A 30 3.29 -1.49 -7.11
CA ALA A 30 3.76 -0.99 -5.82
C ALA A 30 4.21 0.46 -5.89
N PHE A 31 4.91 0.85 -6.97
CA PHE A 31 5.30 2.22 -7.24
C PHE A 31 4.07 3.13 -7.42
N ALA A 32 3.14 2.74 -8.29
CA ALA A 32 1.96 3.55 -8.61
C ALA A 32 1.04 3.71 -7.39
N GLU A 33 0.81 2.63 -6.61
CA GLU A 33 -0.01 2.66 -5.39
C GLU A 33 0.54 3.65 -4.37
N SER A 34 1.83 3.64 -4.17
CA SER A 34 2.50 4.51 -3.19
C SER A 34 2.60 5.97 -3.64
N SER A 35 2.36 6.25 -4.94
CA SER A 35 2.38 7.61 -5.51
C SER A 35 0.97 8.20 -5.63
N PHE A 36 0.10 7.57 -6.43
CA PHE A 36 -1.21 8.12 -6.81
C PHE A 36 -2.32 7.09 -7.07
N PHE A 37 -1.99 5.80 -7.28
CA PHE A 37 -2.94 4.80 -7.74
C PHE A 37 -3.61 4.05 -6.58
N PRO A 38 -4.91 3.68 -6.66
CA PRO A 38 -5.64 3.13 -5.50
C PRO A 38 -5.58 1.60 -5.34
N ILE A 39 -4.89 0.86 -6.23
CA ILE A 39 -4.90 -0.61 -6.18
C ILE A 39 -3.71 -1.11 -5.35
N PRO A 40 -3.96 -1.86 -4.25
CA PRO A 40 -2.90 -2.36 -3.38
C PRO A 40 -2.07 -3.45 -4.08
N PRO A 41 -0.73 -3.41 -3.98
CA PRO A 41 0.16 -4.42 -4.55
C PRO A 41 0.08 -5.76 -3.82
N ASP A 42 -0.44 -5.78 -2.59
CA ASP A 42 -0.57 -6.96 -1.73
C ASP A 42 -1.28 -8.11 -2.46
N VAL A 43 -2.35 -7.81 -3.22
CA VAL A 43 -3.09 -8.82 -3.99
C VAL A 43 -2.19 -9.55 -4.98
N LEU A 44 -1.36 -8.79 -5.70
CA LEU A 44 -0.42 -9.37 -6.67
C LEU A 44 0.76 -10.05 -5.97
N LEU A 45 1.27 -9.47 -4.87
CA LEU A 45 2.31 -10.07 -4.05
C LEU A 45 1.87 -11.44 -3.52
N ILE A 46 0.66 -11.54 -2.95
CA ILE A 46 0.09 -12.80 -2.48
C ILE A 46 -0.01 -13.81 -3.62
N ALA A 47 -0.56 -13.41 -4.76
CA ALA A 47 -0.73 -14.30 -5.90
C ALA A 47 0.61 -14.83 -6.43
N LEU A 48 1.63 -13.96 -6.55
CA LEU A 48 2.97 -14.36 -6.99
C LEU A 48 3.67 -15.26 -5.95
N ALA A 49 3.54 -14.95 -4.66
CA ALA A 49 4.10 -15.74 -3.59
C ALA A 49 3.45 -17.13 -3.48
N LEU A 50 2.12 -17.23 -3.65
CA LEU A 50 1.42 -18.52 -3.71
C LEU A 50 1.79 -19.33 -4.96
N GLY A 51 2.07 -18.68 -6.09
CA GLY A 51 2.53 -19.31 -7.31
C GLY A 51 3.98 -19.80 -7.25
N ALA A 52 4.84 -19.15 -6.44
CA ALA A 52 6.24 -19.47 -6.27
C ALA A 52 6.74 -19.18 -4.82
N PRO A 53 6.36 -20.01 -3.82
CA PRO A 53 6.62 -19.72 -2.41
C PRO A 53 8.11 -19.52 -2.08
N LYS A 54 9.00 -20.23 -2.76
CA LYS A 54 10.46 -20.07 -2.60
C LYS A 54 10.99 -18.70 -3.01
N LYS A 55 10.23 -17.94 -3.82
CA LYS A 55 10.57 -16.59 -4.28
C LYS A 55 9.83 -15.49 -3.50
N SER A 56 9.06 -15.81 -2.47
CA SER A 56 8.24 -14.84 -1.72
C SER A 56 9.05 -13.65 -1.22
N TRP A 57 10.23 -13.90 -0.65
CA TRP A 57 11.10 -12.82 -0.15
C TRP A 57 11.67 -11.94 -1.27
N TRP A 58 11.94 -12.52 -2.44
CA TRP A 58 12.33 -11.74 -3.62
C TRP A 58 11.20 -10.80 -4.04
N PHE A 59 9.97 -11.30 -4.10
CA PHE A 59 8.80 -10.49 -4.43
C PHE A 59 8.56 -9.38 -3.39
N ALA A 60 8.76 -9.67 -2.10
CA ALA A 60 8.70 -8.65 -1.04
C ALA A 60 9.76 -7.55 -1.25
N GLY A 61 10.99 -7.92 -1.61
CA GLY A 61 12.05 -6.97 -1.93
C GLY A 61 11.68 -6.07 -3.10
N VAL A 62 11.18 -6.65 -4.20
CA VAL A 62 10.71 -5.89 -5.38
C VAL A 62 9.57 -4.94 -5.01
N CYS A 63 8.60 -5.43 -4.22
CA CYS A 63 7.47 -4.63 -3.76
C CYS A 63 7.93 -3.48 -2.86
N THR A 64 8.87 -3.74 -1.94
CA THR A 64 9.44 -2.72 -1.05
C THR A 64 10.14 -1.63 -1.85
N VAL A 65 11.02 -2.00 -2.78
CA VAL A 65 11.74 -1.02 -3.62
C VAL A 65 10.78 -0.20 -4.46
N GLY A 66 9.83 -0.86 -5.14
CA GLY A 66 8.79 -0.17 -5.91
C GLY A 66 7.98 0.80 -5.06
N SER A 67 7.53 0.36 -3.88
CA SER A 67 6.75 1.18 -2.96
C SER A 67 7.51 2.38 -2.41
N VAL A 68 8.78 2.20 -2.02
CA VAL A 68 9.63 3.29 -1.51
C VAL A 68 9.89 4.33 -2.61
N LEU A 69 10.24 3.89 -3.82
CA LEU A 69 10.42 4.78 -4.96
C LEU A 69 9.12 5.50 -5.33
N GLY A 70 7.98 4.81 -5.25
CA GLY A 70 6.66 5.41 -5.40
C GLY A 70 6.35 6.44 -4.31
N GLY A 71 6.75 6.17 -3.06
CA GLY A 71 6.67 7.12 -1.96
C GLY A 71 7.52 8.37 -2.21
N VAL A 72 8.74 8.21 -2.72
CA VAL A 72 9.61 9.33 -3.13
C VAL A 72 8.96 10.16 -4.25
N ALA A 73 8.35 9.50 -5.23
CA ALA A 73 7.58 10.20 -6.27
C ALA A 73 6.37 10.94 -5.68
N GLY A 74 5.63 10.31 -4.74
CA GLY A 74 4.53 10.95 -4.00
C GLY A 74 4.98 12.17 -3.20
N TYR A 75 6.14 12.08 -2.56
CA TYR A 75 6.79 13.22 -1.89
C TYR A 75 7.08 14.35 -2.89
N GLY A 76 7.65 14.02 -4.06
CA GLY A 76 7.89 15.00 -5.15
C GLY A 76 6.60 15.65 -5.65
N ILE A 77 5.53 14.87 -5.82
CA ILE A 77 4.19 15.39 -6.15
C ILE A 77 3.73 16.38 -5.07
N GLY A 78 3.88 16.01 -3.78
CA GLY A 78 3.53 16.86 -2.65
C GLY A 78 4.30 18.20 -2.66
N MET A 79 5.60 18.16 -2.92
CA MET A 79 6.42 19.38 -3.07
C MET A 79 5.91 20.29 -4.19
N ALA A 80 5.54 19.71 -5.34
CA ALA A 80 4.99 20.48 -6.47
C ALA A 80 3.60 21.04 -6.16
N LEU A 81 2.86 20.46 -5.22
CA LEU A 81 1.53 20.88 -4.79
C LEU A 81 1.54 21.73 -3.51
N GLU A 82 2.71 22.18 -3.04
CA GLU A 82 2.80 22.94 -1.77
C GLU A 82 1.89 24.18 -1.78
N ASP A 83 1.92 24.98 -2.85
CA ASP A 83 1.10 26.17 -2.97
C ASP A 83 -0.39 25.84 -2.99
N PHE A 84 -0.78 24.76 -3.68
CA PHE A 84 -2.14 24.25 -3.67
C PHE A 84 -2.56 23.76 -2.28
N GLY A 85 -1.69 23.04 -1.59
CA GLY A 85 -1.92 22.58 -0.22
C GLY A 85 -2.11 23.75 0.77
N ARG A 86 -1.29 24.79 0.65
CA ARG A 86 -1.43 26.03 1.44
C ARG A 86 -2.75 26.74 1.14
N TRP A 87 -3.10 26.88 -0.15
CA TRP A 87 -4.35 27.47 -0.56
C TRP A 87 -5.56 26.68 -0.03
N LEU A 88 -5.58 25.35 -0.20
CA LEU A 88 -6.67 24.48 0.24
C LEU A 88 -6.90 24.58 1.76
N LEU A 89 -5.83 24.52 2.53
CA LEU A 89 -5.91 24.64 3.99
C LEU A 89 -6.26 26.07 4.42
N GLY A 90 -5.84 27.09 3.65
CA GLY A 90 -6.21 28.48 3.88
C GLY A 90 -7.70 28.78 3.59
N VAL A 91 -8.34 28.02 2.68
CA VAL A 91 -9.78 28.13 2.39
C VAL A 91 -10.62 27.37 3.42
N VAL A 92 -10.11 26.23 3.93
CA VAL A 92 -10.84 25.35 4.86
C VAL A 92 -10.52 25.67 6.32
N SER A 93 -9.36 26.29 6.60
CA SER A 93 -8.84 26.51 7.95
C SER A 93 -7.95 27.78 7.98
N ASN A 94 -7.73 28.34 9.18
CA ASN A 94 -6.80 29.46 9.36
C ASN A 94 -5.35 29.07 8.96
N PRO A 95 -4.51 30.03 8.51
CA PRO A 95 -3.08 29.82 8.24
C PRO A 95 -2.31 29.19 9.40
N GLU A 96 -2.74 29.47 10.63
CA GLU A 96 -2.21 28.89 11.88
C GLU A 96 -2.41 27.36 11.91
N THR A 97 -3.51 26.84 11.33
CA THR A 97 -3.78 25.41 11.25
C THR A 97 -2.76 24.69 10.38
N PHE A 98 -2.35 25.31 9.26
CA PHE A 98 -1.30 24.73 8.41
C PHE A 98 0.01 24.60 9.17
N ALA A 99 0.42 25.67 9.90
CA ALA A 99 1.65 25.67 10.69
C ALA A 99 1.59 24.63 11.81
N ALA A 100 0.46 24.51 12.50
CA ALA A 100 0.29 23.54 13.58
C ALA A 100 0.31 22.09 13.08
N VAL A 101 -0.33 21.80 11.96
CA VAL A 101 -0.31 20.45 11.34
C VAL A 101 1.09 20.14 10.83
N LYS A 102 1.76 21.10 10.17
CA LYS A 102 3.15 20.94 9.75
C LYS A 102 4.06 20.64 10.93
N GLN A 103 3.99 21.42 12.02
CA GLN A 103 4.80 21.21 13.21
C GLN A 103 4.58 19.81 13.79
N LYS A 104 3.33 19.35 13.96
CA LYS A 104 3.03 18.00 14.45
C LYS A 104 3.55 16.91 13.52
N PHE A 105 3.51 17.15 12.21
CA PHE A 105 4.04 16.20 11.24
C PHE A 105 5.57 16.16 11.31
N ASP A 106 6.25 17.31 11.40
CA ASP A 106 7.71 17.41 11.52
C ASP A 106 8.21 16.72 12.81
N GLU A 107 7.55 16.95 13.95
CA GLU A 107 7.89 16.34 15.24
C GLU A 107 7.72 14.82 15.22
N ASN A 108 6.82 14.29 14.42
CA ASN A 108 6.43 12.89 14.41
C ASN A 108 6.56 12.21 13.04
N THR A 109 7.37 12.77 12.13
CA THR A 109 7.50 12.29 10.73
C THR A 109 7.75 10.79 10.66
N PHE A 110 8.72 10.30 11.42
CA PHE A 110 9.05 8.87 11.41
C PHE A 110 7.86 8.00 11.81
N VAL A 111 7.20 8.35 12.91
CA VAL A 111 6.06 7.57 13.44
C VAL A 111 4.86 7.64 12.51
N ALA A 112 4.53 8.83 11.99
CA ALA A 112 3.41 9.02 11.08
C ALA A 112 3.58 8.21 9.78
N VAL A 113 4.75 8.32 9.16
CA VAL A 113 5.08 7.59 7.91
C VAL A 113 5.19 6.08 8.17
N ALA A 114 5.78 5.67 9.29
CA ALA A 114 5.93 4.27 9.65
C ALA A 114 4.56 3.62 9.93
N LEU A 115 3.69 4.27 10.67
CA LEU A 115 2.32 3.78 10.92
C LEU A 115 1.53 3.67 9.60
N ALA A 116 1.57 4.70 8.76
CA ALA A 116 0.89 4.66 7.46
C ALA A 116 1.46 3.57 6.54
N GLY A 117 2.77 3.37 6.54
CA GLY A 117 3.44 2.37 5.70
C GLY A 117 3.17 0.92 6.14
N PHE A 118 2.94 0.69 7.43
CA PHE A 118 2.69 -0.65 7.99
C PHE A 118 1.21 -1.01 8.07
N THR A 119 0.34 -0.04 8.35
CA THR A 119 -1.11 -0.24 8.52
C THR A 119 -1.87 -0.18 7.19
N PRO A 120 -3.16 -0.55 7.15
CA PRO A 120 -4.02 -0.39 5.97
C PRO A 120 -4.37 1.05 5.60
N ILE A 121 -3.84 2.04 6.32
CA ILE A 121 -4.04 3.46 6.01
C ILE A 121 -3.42 3.78 4.64
N PRO A 122 -4.07 4.60 3.79
CA PRO A 122 -3.53 4.93 2.47
C PRO A 122 -2.18 5.64 2.55
N TYR A 123 -1.10 4.91 2.32
CA TYR A 123 0.28 5.39 2.44
C TYR A 123 0.57 6.62 1.55
N LYS A 124 0.02 6.67 0.34
CA LYS A 124 0.15 7.81 -0.59
C LYS A 124 -0.31 9.15 -0.01
N VAL A 125 -1.30 9.16 0.90
CA VAL A 125 -1.74 10.39 1.55
C VAL A 125 -0.60 10.96 2.40
N PHE A 126 0.12 10.09 3.10
CA PHE A 126 1.25 10.49 3.94
C PHE A 126 2.48 10.86 3.10
N THR A 127 2.72 10.20 1.96
CA THR A 127 3.85 10.56 1.08
C THR A 127 3.64 11.93 0.45
N ILE A 128 2.43 12.23 -0.03
CA ILE A 128 2.10 13.53 -0.60
C ILE A 128 2.10 14.61 0.49
N ALA A 129 1.49 14.35 1.67
CA ALA A 129 1.51 15.29 2.79
C ALA A 129 2.94 15.60 3.26
N ALA A 130 3.81 14.57 3.34
CA ALA A 130 5.22 14.74 3.67
C ALA A 130 5.93 15.70 2.69
N GLY A 131 5.60 15.62 1.42
CA GLY A 131 6.10 16.54 0.39
C GLY A 131 5.54 17.96 0.51
N ILE A 132 4.24 18.12 0.75
CA ILE A 132 3.58 19.42 0.97
C ILE A 132 4.19 20.14 2.17
N PHE A 133 4.45 19.42 3.25
CA PHE A 133 5.04 19.98 4.47
C PHE A 133 6.57 20.09 4.42
N ARG A 134 7.22 19.53 3.38
CA ARG A 134 8.69 19.47 3.23
C ARG A 134 9.37 18.89 4.46
N VAL A 135 8.87 17.77 4.97
CA VAL A 135 9.49 17.11 6.12
C VAL A 135 10.90 16.60 5.77
N ASP A 136 11.69 16.29 6.80
CA ASP A 136 13.04 15.75 6.61
C ASP A 136 13.04 14.51 5.73
N PHE A 137 13.60 14.64 4.53
CA PHE A 137 13.57 13.62 3.49
C PHE A 137 14.28 12.31 3.88
N PRO A 138 15.47 12.34 4.49
CA PRO A 138 16.12 11.14 5.02
C PRO A 138 15.25 10.37 6.02
N THR A 139 14.63 11.05 6.98
CA THR A 139 13.71 10.45 7.96
C THR A 139 12.48 9.83 7.28
N PHE A 140 11.91 10.53 6.29
CA PHE A 140 10.80 10.01 5.49
C PHE A 140 11.19 8.72 4.75
N VAL A 141 12.34 8.69 4.08
CA VAL A 141 12.81 7.51 3.33
C VAL A 141 13.10 6.36 4.29
N LEU A 142 13.78 6.62 5.42
CA LEU A 142 14.08 5.58 6.41
C LEU A 142 12.80 4.96 6.98
N ALA A 143 11.84 5.78 7.40
CA ALA A 143 10.55 5.31 7.89
C ALA A 143 9.80 4.49 6.82
N SER A 144 9.84 4.92 5.57
CA SER A 144 9.25 4.23 4.42
C SER A 144 9.89 2.86 4.18
N VAL A 145 11.22 2.78 4.15
CA VAL A 145 11.96 1.52 3.94
C VAL A 145 11.63 0.52 5.05
N LEU A 146 11.67 0.98 6.31
CA LEU A 146 11.44 0.10 7.45
C LEU A 146 9.99 -0.38 7.52
N SER A 147 9.03 0.51 7.35
CA SER A 147 7.61 0.16 7.49
C SER A 147 7.09 -0.67 6.33
N ARG A 148 7.35 -0.25 5.08
CA ARG A 148 6.94 -1.01 3.88
C ARG A 148 7.71 -2.32 3.78
N GLY A 149 9.01 -2.30 4.10
CA GLY A 149 9.81 -3.53 4.22
C GLY A 149 9.22 -4.48 5.25
N ALA A 150 9.03 -4.05 6.50
CA ALA A 150 8.44 -4.89 7.53
C ALA A 150 7.10 -5.49 7.12
N ARG A 151 6.20 -4.69 6.51
CA ARG A 151 4.90 -5.16 6.03
C ARG A 151 5.03 -6.25 4.98
N PHE A 152 5.74 -5.98 3.87
CA PHE A 152 5.82 -6.92 2.75
C PHE A 152 6.64 -8.17 3.10
N TYR A 153 7.71 -8.04 3.89
CA TYR A 153 8.47 -9.20 4.35
C TYR A 153 7.72 -10.04 5.38
N LEU A 154 6.89 -9.43 6.24
CA LEU A 154 6.00 -10.18 7.13
C LEU A 154 5.02 -11.02 6.30
N GLU A 155 4.36 -10.41 5.32
CA GLU A 155 3.41 -11.07 4.42
C GLU A 155 4.10 -12.19 3.63
N ALA A 156 5.26 -11.91 3.03
CA ALA A 156 6.03 -12.90 2.28
C ALA A 156 6.51 -14.06 3.16
N THR A 157 6.89 -13.80 4.40
CA THR A 157 7.31 -14.82 5.36
C THR A 157 6.14 -15.76 5.71
N LEU A 158 4.97 -15.18 5.97
CA LEU A 158 3.77 -15.99 6.20
C LEU A 158 3.44 -16.88 4.99
N LEU A 159 3.53 -16.33 3.78
CA LEU A 159 3.24 -17.07 2.56
C LEU A 159 4.35 -18.09 2.23
N HIS A 160 5.61 -17.80 2.57
CA HIS A 160 6.71 -18.74 2.39
C HIS A 160 6.52 -20.03 3.21
N PHE A 161 6.15 -19.88 4.48
CA PHE A 161 6.02 -21.03 5.39
C PHE A 161 4.65 -21.72 5.34
N TRP A 162 3.59 -20.96 5.07
CA TRP A 162 2.21 -21.47 5.08
C TRP A 162 1.49 -21.32 3.73
N GLY A 163 2.22 -20.98 2.67
CA GLY A 163 1.64 -20.72 1.36
C GLY A 163 0.78 -21.86 0.82
N ASP A 164 1.22 -23.12 0.97
CA ASP A 164 0.47 -24.29 0.52
C ASP A 164 -0.85 -24.44 1.28
N LYS A 165 -0.83 -24.24 2.61
CA LYS A 165 -2.05 -24.25 3.44
C LYS A 165 -2.96 -23.07 3.12
N ALA A 166 -2.37 -21.89 2.92
CA ALA A 166 -3.10 -20.68 2.53
C ALA A 166 -3.74 -20.84 1.15
N ARG A 167 -3.03 -21.44 0.20
CA ARG A 167 -3.55 -21.75 -1.14
C ARG A 167 -4.71 -22.72 -1.07
N GLU A 168 -4.57 -23.83 -0.35
CA GLU A 168 -5.63 -24.82 -0.15
C GLU A 168 -6.86 -24.20 0.53
N PHE A 169 -6.65 -23.36 1.54
CA PHE A 169 -7.73 -22.63 2.22
C PHE A 169 -8.43 -21.65 1.29
N LEU A 170 -7.67 -20.88 0.49
CA LEU A 170 -8.22 -19.96 -0.51
C LEU A 170 -9.02 -20.71 -1.58
N GLU A 171 -8.49 -21.80 -2.13
CA GLU A 171 -9.16 -22.60 -3.16
C GLU A 171 -10.48 -23.22 -2.62
N LYS A 172 -10.48 -23.70 -1.36
CA LYS A 172 -11.65 -24.29 -0.73
C LYS A 172 -12.70 -23.27 -0.28
N ARG A 173 -12.26 -22.06 0.11
CA ARG A 173 -13.12 -21.03 0.73
C ARG A 173 -13.20 -19.73 -0.08
N PHE A 174 -12.79 -19.75 -1.34
CA PHE A 174 -12.69 -18.57 -2.20
C PHE A 174 -13.98 -17.72 -2.22
N GLU A 175 -15.13 -18.36 -2.29
CA GLU A 175 -16.43 -17.67 -2.30
C GLU A 175 -16.70 -16.92 -0.99
N TRP A 176 -16.42 -17.53 0.14
CA TRP A 176 -16.65 -16.93 1.47
C TRP A 176 -15.68 -15.79 1.76
N ILE A 177 -14.43 -15.92 1.32
CA ILE A 177 -13.40 -14.88 1.46
C ILE A 177 -13.75 -13.66 0.61
N THR A 178 -14.24 -13.89 -0.62
CA THR A 178 -14.67 -12.80 -1.51
C THR A 178 -15.87 -12.05 -0.95
N ILE A 179 -16.87 -12.78 -0.43
CA ILE A 179 -18.05 -12.18 0.20
C ILE A 179 -17.65 -11.41 1.47
N GLY A 180 -16.84 -12.02 2.34
CA GLY A 180 -16.36 -11.37 3.57
C GLY A 180 -15.55 -10.10 3.29
N GLY A 181 -14.66 -10.13 2.28
CA GLY A 181 -13.90 -8.97 1.82
C GLY A 181 -14.80 -7.85 1.29
N ALA A 182 -15.82 -8.18 0.50
CA ALA A 182 -16.79 -7.22 0.00
C ALA A 182 -17.60 -6.57 1.15
N ILE A 183 -18.04 -7.37 2.13
CA ILE A 183 -18.77 -6.87 3.32
C ILE A 183 -17.87 -5.94 4.15
N LEU A 184 -16.59 -6.29 4.35
CA LEU A 184 -15.62 -5.45 5.07
C LEU A 184 -15.35 -4.13 4.36
N LEU A 185 -15.21 -4.14 3.03
CA LEU A 185 -15.02 -2.92 2.25
C LEU A 185 -16.23 -2.00 2.31
N VAL A 186 -17.43 -2.54 2.09
CA VAL A 186 -18.68 -1.77 2.15
C VAL A 186 -18.95 -1.30 3.58
N GLY A 187 -18.79 -2.18 4.56
CA GLY A 187 -18.98 -1.84 5.97
C GLY A 187 -17.97 -0.80 6.47
N GLY A 188 -16.70 -0.91 6.08
CA GLY A 188 -15.66 0.08 6.38
C GLY A 188 -15.97 1.44 5.75
N PHE A 189 -16.40 1.47 4.50
CA PHE A 189 -16.80 2.70 3.81
C PHE A 189 -18.03 3.36 4.48
N LEU A 190 -19.03 2.56 4.85
CA LEU A 190 -20.21 3.06 5.57
C LEU A 190 -19.84 3.54 6.98
N ALA A 191 -18.99 2.82 7.71
CA ALA A 191 -18.54 3.24 9.03
C ALA A 191 -17.82 4.61 8.98
N VAL A 192 -16.92 4.81 8.02
CA VAL A 192 -16.26 6.12 7.82
C VAL A 192 -17.29 7.21 7.50
N LYS A 193 -18.27 6.93 6.61
CA LYS A 193 -19.29 7.90 6.22
C LYS A 193 -20.22 8.32 7.38
N TYR A 194 -20.47 7.44 8.36
CA TYR A 194 -21.39 7.73 9.46
C TYR A 194 -20.69 8.13 10.77
N LEU A 195 -19.35 7.94 10.88
CA LEU A 195 -18.56 8.32 12.05
C LEU A 195 -17.85 9.69 11.87
N PHE A 196 -17.71 10.14 10.63
CA PHE A 196 -17.14 11.45 10.24
C PHE A 196 -18.09 12.21 9.29
#